data_15d9d4cace728e9d14d94436efd0b4c5
#
_entry.id   15d9d4cace728e9d14d94436efd0b4c5
#
_cell.length_a   1.000
_cell.length_b   1.000
_cell.length_c   1.000
_cell.angle_alpha   90.00
_cell.angle_beta   90.00
_cell.angle_gamma   90.00
#
_symmetry.space_group_name_H-M   'P 1'
#
loop_
_entity.id
_entity.type
_entity.pdbx_description
1 polymer ?
#
loop_
_entity_poly.entity_id
_entity_poly.type
_entity_poly.pdbx_seq_one_letter_code
_entity_poly.pdbx_strand_id
1 'polypeptide(L)'
;PATAVAVDDSEPATLRPRFRYPPAPLALDAEAQSAADALDAVAAVKLWLGAAELDIAAVRALGDTGDIRYGWYLSDVLYFFPGDDGVVIVDAFEQLSGVSIADDPESVSSPFRSLRNHLIAWDTPDYPEYQQDKSELFTLIESAWEPFFSDEDADLDWRHVSWGGVYIDDRELGDRERCRPRGCIPSLDDPVTTDAAGGTWYPDDRIVFGLVEGDEALAFPKNIAEIHEMFNFTLGGRRFGLPYCTLCGSAQAYYTDNSGAAAQPVLRTTGLLSRSNKVMYDLVTQSV
;
A
#
# COMPACT_ATOMS: atom_id res chain seq x y z
N PRO A 1 25.08 31.20 -10.24
CA PRO A 1 23.71 31.67 -10.09
C PRO A 1 22.80 30.71 -10.84
N ALA A 2 21.96 30.02 -10.07
CA ALA A 2 20.96 29.13 -10.65
C ALA A 2 19.95 29.99 -11.43
N THR A 3 19.80 29.75 -12.70
CA THR A 3 18.80 30.38 -13.56
C THR A 3 17.47 29.69 -13.25
N ALA A 4 16.52 30.40 -12.67
CA ALA A 4 15.18 29.90 -12.51
C ALA A 4 14.59 29.66 -13.92
N VAL A 5 14.13 28.44 -14.19
CA VAL A 5 13.36 28.14 -15.38
C VAL A 5 12.00 28.76 -15.19
N ALA A 6 11.64 29.74 -16.05
CA ALA A 6 10.30 30.30 -16.09
C ALA A 6 9.31 29.19 -16.47
N VAL A 7 8.35 28.94 -15.62
CA VAL A 7 7.19 28.09 -15.94
C VAL A 7 6.33 28.91 -16.91
N ASP A 8 6.08 28.35 -18.09
CA ASP A 8 5.20 28.95 -19.09
C ASP A 8 3.75 28.86 -18.56
N ASP A 9 3.19 30.01 -18.18
CA ASP A 9 1.80 30.18 -17.67
C ASP A 9 0.75 30.19 -18.80
N SER A 10 1.06 29.67 -19.98
CA SER A 10 0.12 29.61 -21.09
C SER A 10 -0.92 28.51 -20.91
N GLU A 11 -2.12 28.94 -20.65
CA GLU A 11 -3.42 28.30 -20.50
C GLU A 11 -3.61 27.47 -19.21
N PRO A 12 -4.62 27.82 -18.38
CA PRO A 12 -5.03 26.95 -17.32
C PRO A 12 -5.54 25.64 -17.94
N ALA A 13 -4.85 24.54 -17.67
CA ALA A 13 -5.37 23.23 -18.00
C ALA A 13 -6.83 23.19 -17.50
N THR A 14 -7.78 23.04 -18.42
CA THR A 14 -9.18 22.85 -18.07
C THR A 14 -9.22 21.59 -17.19
N LEU A 15 -9.30 21.80 -15.88
CA LEU A 15 -9.42 20.71 -14.93
C LEU A 15 -10.64 19.91 -15.35
N ARG A 16 -10.44 18.66 -15.77
CA ARG A 16 -11.56 17.75 -16.01
C ARG A 16 -12.44 17.79 -14.78
N PRO A 17 -13.78 17.88 -14.91
CA PRO A 17 -14.65 17.84 -13.76
C PRO A 17 -14.27 16.58 -12.94
N ARG A 18 -13.95 16.78 -11.66
CA ARG A 18 -13.65 15.65 -10.76
C ARG A 18 -14.93 14.84 -10.65
N PHE A 19 -14.78 13.52 -10.73
CA PHE A 19 -15.87 12.61 -10.42
C PHE A 19 -16.39 12.94 -9.01
N ARG A 20 -17.71 13.03 -8.87
CA ARG A 20 -18.36 13.26 -7.58
C ARG A 20 -18.97 11.95 -7.13
N TYR A 21 -18.45 11.44 -6.04
CA TYR A 21 -19.01 10.25 -5.44
C TYR A 21 -20.47 10.50 -5.04
N PRO A 22 -21.38 9.53 -5.29
CA PRO A 22 -22.76 9.62 -4.82
C PRO A 22 -22.81 9.68 -3.29
N PRO A 23 -23.94 10.06 -2.68
CA PRO A 23 -24.11 9.97 -1.23
C PRO A 23 -23.82 8.57 -0.73
N ALA A 24 -23.24 8.47 0.47
CA ALA A 24 -23.01 7.19 1.13
C ALA A 24 -24.32 6.40 1.25
N PRO A 25 -24.29 5.07 1.07
CA PRO A 25 -25.41 4.22 1.41
C PRO A 25 -25.84 4.45 2.86
N LEU A 26 -27.12 4.29 3.14
CA LEU A 26 -27.59 4.33 4.53
C LEU A 26 -26.90 3.19 5.28
N ALA A 27 -26.24 3.54 6.40
CA ALA A 27 -25.77 2.52 7.33
C ALA A 27 -26.98 1.70 7.76
N LEU A 28 -26.95 0.41 7.53
CA LEU A 28 -27.94 -0.47 8.16
C LEU A 28 -27.64 -0.42 9.67
N ASP A 29 -28.67 -0.18 10.46
CA ASP A 29 -28.65 -0.55 11.89
C ASP A 29 -28.57 -2.09 11.92
N ALA A 30 -27.36 -2.60 11.65
CA ALA A 30 -27.09 -4.01 11.49
C ALA A 30 -27.03 -4.67 12.87
N GLU A 31 -28.18 -4.83 13.52
CA GLU A 31 -28.28 -5.75 14.65
C GLU A 31 -28.36 -7.19 14.10
N ALA A 32 -27.26 -7.88 14.34
CA ALA A 32 -27.09 -9.30 14.61
C ALA A 32 -27.43 -10.34 13.49
N GLN A 33 -28.49 -10.28 12.73
CA GLN A 33 -28.86 -11.40 11.86
C GLN A 33 -28.19 -11.35 10.49
N SER A 34 -28.05 -10.18 9.92
CA SER A 34 -27.30 -10.01 8.65
C SER A 34 -25.78 -10.17 8.84
N ALA A 35 -25.27 -9.88 10.02
CA ALA A 35 -23.85 -10.03 10.33
C ALA A 35 -23.42 -11.50 10.35
N ALA A 36 -24.22 -12.40 10.93
CA ALA A 36 -23.89 -13.83 10.96
C ALA A 36 -23.84 -14.45 9.53
N ASP A 37 -24.86 -14.16 8.71
CA ASP A 37 -24.89 -14.64 7.32
C ASP A 37 -23.71 -14.09 6.50
N ALA A 38 -23.33 -12.83 6.75
CA ALA A 38 -22.18 -12.21 6.09
C ALA A 38 -20.85 -12.83 6.54
N LEU A 39 -20.69 -13.10 7.83
CA LEU A 39 -19.48 -13.78 8.34
C LEU A 39 -19.38 -15.21 7.81
N ASP A 40 -20.49 -15.93 7.71
CA ASP A 40 -20.51 -17.25 7.08
C ASP A 40 -20.11 -17.18 5.60
N ALA A 41 -20.57 -16.15 4.88
CA ALA A 41 -20.18 -15.91 3.49
C ALA A 41 -18.69 -15.55 3.36
N VAL A 42 -18.16 -14.69 4.24
CA VAL A 42 -16.71 -14.39 4.30
C VAL A 42 -15.90 -15.66 4.54
N ALA A 43 -16.31 -16.48 5.51
CA ALA A 43 -15.64 -17.75 5.82
C ALA A 43 -15.65 -18.72 4.63
N ALA A 44 -16.76 -18.78 3.87
CA ALA A 44 -16.84 -19.59 2.66
C ALA A 44 -15.92 -19.07 1.55
N VAL A 45 -15.88 -17.75 1.32
CA VAL A 45 -14.93 -17.14 0.37
C VAL A 45 -13.50 -17.50 0.75
N LYS A 46 -13.10 -17.34 2.04
CA LYS A 46 -11.75 -17.66 2.53
C LYS A 46 -11.39 -19.12 2.30
N LEU A 47 -12.32 -20.05 2.54
CA LEU A 47 -12.09 -21.49 2.31
C LEU A 47 -11.72 -21.78 0.85
N TRP A 48 -12.42 -21.16 -0.10
CA TRP A 48 -12.17 -21.36 -1.53
C TRP A 48 -10.91 -20.61 -1.99
N LEU A 49 -10.64 -19.42 -1.46
CA LEU A 49 -9.40 -18.70 -1.73
C LEU A 49 -8.17 -19.52 -1.37
N GLY A 50 -8.23 -20.31 -0.30
CA GLY A 50 -7.17 -21.25 0.07
C GLY A 50 -6.89 -22.32 -0.99
N ALA A 51 -7.88 -22.63 -1.86
CA ALA A 51 -7.76 -23.53 -3.01
C ALA A 51 -7.48 -22.78 -4.34
N ALA A 52 -7.24 -21.47 -4.29
CA ALA A 52 -7.08 -20.56 -5.42
C ALA A 52 -8.32 -20.49 -6.35
N GLU A 53 -9.51 -20.75 -5.84
CA GLU A 53 -10.78 -20.59 -6.49
C GLU A 53 -11.67 -19.61 -5.72
N LEU A 54 -12.50 -18.86 -6.42
CA LEU A 54 -13.46 -17.94 -5.82
C LEU A 54 -14.80 -18.64 -5.61
N ASP A 55 -15.33 -18.63 -4.38
CA ASP A 55 -16.71 -19.04 -4.15
C ASP A 55 -17.68 -17.93 -4.58
N ILE A 56 -18.19 -18.06 -5.80
CA ILE A 56 -19.13 -17.11 -6.40
C ILE A 56 -20.44 -17.02 -5.61
N ALA A 57 -20.91 -18.14 -5.01
CA ALA A 57 -22.12 -18.13 -4.23
C ALA A 57 -21.95 -17.34 -2.93
N ALA A 58 -20.79 -17.49 -2.27
CA ALA A 58 -20.46 -16.73 -1.07
C ALA A 58 -20.27 -15.23 -1.36
N VAL A 59 -19.64 -14.86 -2.49
CA VAL A 59 -19.53 -13.45 -2.92
C VAL A 59 -20.90 -12.82 -3.13
N ARG A 60 -21.83 -13.54 -3.78
CA ARG A 60 -23.21 -13.06 -3.97
C ARG A 60 -23.96 -12.94 -2.64
N ALA A 61 -23.77 -13.90 -1.73
CA ALA A 61 -24.36 -13.84 -0.40
C ALA A 61 -23.88 -12.60 0.40
N LEU A 62 -22.62 -12.19 0.24
CA LEU A 62 -22.15 -10.91 0.79
C LEU A 62 -22.91 -9.73 0.19
N GLY A 63 -23.14 -9.71 -1.12
CA GLY A 63 -23.95 -8.68 -1.78
C GLY A 63 -25.38 -8.62 -1.26
N ASP A 64 -25.98 -9.78 -0.97
CA ASP A 64 -27.36 -9.90 -0.45
C ASP A 64 -27.54 -9.34 0.97
N THR A 65 -26.47 -9.19 1.75
CA THR A 65 -26.55 -8.64 3.10
C THR A 65 -26.96 -7.18 3.14
N GLY A 66 -26.65 -6.41 2.09
CA GLY A 66 -26.89 -4.96 2.05
C GLY A 66 -26.05 -4.15 3.05
N ASP A 67 -25.05 -4.74 3.71
CA ASP A 67 -24.18 -4.06 4.65
C ASP A 67 -22.89 -3.58 3.96
N ILE A 68 -22.83 -2.28 3.68
CA ILE A 68 -21.71 -1.67 2.93
C ILE A 68 -20.34 -1.88 3.59
N ARG A 69 -20.25 -2.20 4.87
CA ARG A 69 -18.97 -2.44 5.55
C ARG A 69 -18.23 -3.63 4.94
N TYR A 70 -18.92 -4.64 4.42
CA TYR A 70 -18.34 -5.77 3.69
C TYR A 70 -17.77 -5.40 2.33
N GLY A 71 -18.05 -4.19 1.86
CA GLY A 71 -17.42 -3.62 0.67
C GLY A 71 -15.90 -3.55 0.77
N TRP A 72 -15.35 -3.37 1.97
CA TRP A 72 -13.90 -3.41 2.19
C TRP A 72 -13.32 -4.79 1.86
N TYR A 73 -13.93 -5.86 2.37
CA TYR A 73 -13.51 -7.22 2.07
C TYR A 73 -13.67 -7.56 0.58
N LEU A 74 -14.81 -7.20 -0.03
CA LEU A 74 -15.01 -7.38 -1.47
C LEU A 74 -13.93 -6.64 -2.29
N SER A 75 -13.55 -5.44 -1.88
CA SER A 75 -12.48 -4.70 -2.55
C SER A 75 -11.12 -5.40 -2.43
N ASP A 76 -10.81 -5.98 -1.29
CA ASP A 76 -9.57 -6.73 -1.09
C ASP A 76 -9.56 -8.01 -1.93
N VAL A 77 -10.66 -8.75 -1.96
CA VAL A 77 -10.81 -9.95 -2.80
C VAL A 77 -10.69 -9.61 -4.29
N LEU A 78 -11.30 -8.51 -4.75
CA LEU A 78 -11.25 -8.06 -6.14
C LEU A 78 -9.81 -7.83 -6.62
N TYR A 79 -8.92 -7.41 -5.73
CA TYR A 79 -7.53 -7.20 -6.08
C TYR A 79 -6.84 -8.49 -6.56
N PHE A 80 -7.22 -9.63 -6.01
CA PHE A 80 -6.63 -10.93 -6.31
C PHE A 80 -7.38 -11.71 -7.40
N PHE A 81 -8.63 -11.36 -7.66
CA PHE A 81 -9.50 -12.02 -8.63
C PHE A 81 -10.03 -11.03 -9.68
N PRO A 82 -9.16 -10.51 -10.57
CA PRO A 82 -9.60 -9.68 -11.69
C PRO A 82 -10.24 -10.53 -12.81
N GLY A 83 -10.81 -9.87 -13.81
CA GLY A 83 -11.43 -10.54 -14.95
C GLY A 83 -12.87 -10.95 -14.68
N ASP A 84 -13.28 -12.13 -15.14
CA ASP A 84 -14.67 -12.59 -15.06
C ASP A 84 -15.14 -12.77 -13.61
N ASP A 85 -14.29 -13.26 -12.73
CA ASP A 85 -14.56 -13.35 -11.29
C ASP A 85 -14.73 -11.94 -10.67
N GLY A 86 -13.93 -10.98 -11.13
CA GLY A 86 -14.04 -9.58 -10.71
C GLY A 86 -15.39 -8.96 -11.01
N VAL A 87 -16.04 -9.35 -12.10
CA VAL A 87 -17.40 -8.86 -12.44
C VAL A 87 -18.39 -9.23 -11.33
N VAL A 88 -18.34 -10.47 -10.84
CA VAL A 88 -19.25 -10.92 -9.78
C VAL A 88 -19.00 -10.16 -8.47
N ILE A 89 -17.74 -9.83 -8.17
CA ILE A 89 -17.38 -9.04 -6.98
C ILE A 89 -17.89 -7.61 -7.11
N VAL A 90 -17.75 -7.02 -8.30
CA VAL A 90 -18.30 -5.68 -8.59
C VAL A 90 -19.82 -5.68 -8.46
N ASP A 91 -20.51 -6.66 -9.03
CA ASP A 91 -21.98 -6.80 -8.92
C ASP A 91 -22.41 -6.89 -7.44
N ALA A 92 -21.69 -7.67 -6.63
CA ALA A 92 -21.96 -7.78 -5.19
C ALA A 92 -21.76 -6.43 -4.47
N PHE A 93 -20.71 -5.69 -4.81
CA PHE A 93 -20.49 -4.35 -4.26
C PHE A 93 -21.60 -3.36 -4.69
N GLU A 94 -22.01 -3.37 -5.96
CA GLU A 94 -23.11 -2.53 -6.44
C GLU A 94 -24.42 -2.88 -5.74
N GLN A 95 -24.65 -4.15 -5.44
CA GLN A 95 -25.79 -4.60 -4.67
C GLN A 95 -25.74 -4.11 -3.21
N LEU A 96 -24.59 -4.23 -2.53
CA LEU A 96 -24.38 -3.69 -1.17
C LEU A 96 -24.60 -2.20 -1.10
N SER A 97 -24.07 -1.47 -2.07
CA SER A 97 -24.03 -0.01 -2.04
C SER A 97 -25.27 0.65 -2.66
N GLY A 98 -25.97 -0.05 -3.53
CA GLY A 98 -27.03 0.52 -4.38
C GLY A 98 -26.50 1.52 -5.41
N VAL A 99 -25.19 1.52 -5.68
CA VAL A 99 -24.51 2.48 -6.57
C VAL A 99 -23.79 1.71 -7.68
N SER A 100 -24.02 2.12 -8.93
CA SER A 100 -23.23 1.61 -10.05
C SER A 100 -21.89 2.30 -10.12
N ILE A 101 -20.80 1.53 -10.09
CA ILE A 101 -19.45 2.09 -10.25
C ILE A 101 -19.12 2.40 -11.70
N ALA A 102 -19.94 1.99 -12.66
CA ALA A 102 -19.71 2.25 -14.09
C ALA A 102 -19.70 3.75 -14.43
N ASP A 103 -20.33 4.58 -13.60
CA ASP A 103 -20.30 6.05 -13.73
C ASP A 103 -18.95 6.65 -13.32
N ASP A 104 -18.13 5.93 -12.58
CA ASP A 104 -16.77 6.35 -12.23
C ASP A 104 -15.82 6.04 -13.40
N PRO A 105 -15.18 7.05 -14.01
CA PRO A 105 -14.25 6.84 -15.12
C PRO A 105 -13.08 5.94 -14.78
N GLU A 106 -12.72 5.79 -13.50
CA GLU A 106 -11.65 4.93 -13.03
C GLU A 106 -12.02 3.45 -13.06
N SER A 107 -13.32 3.13 -12.97
CA SER A 107 -13.81 1.73 -12.97
C SER A 107 -13.38 0.95 -14.20
N VAL A 108 -13.27 1.60 -15.36
CA VAL A 108 -12.86 1.00 -16.62
C VAL A 108 -11.41 0.49 -16.57
N SER A 109 -10.53 1.24 -15.92
CA SER A 109 -9.09 0.91 -15.84
C SER A 109 -8.72 0.12 -14.60
N SER A 110 -9.45 0.33 -13.52
CA SER A 110 -9.19 -0.30 -12.21
C SER A 110 -10.47 -0.36 -11.36
N PRO A 111 -11.32 -1.37 -11.55
CA PRO A 111 -12.51 -1.56 -10.70
C PRO A 111 -12.16 -1.60 -9.21
N PHE A 112 -11.09 -2.30 -8.85
CA PHE A 112 -10.57 -2.34 -7.48
C PHE A 112 -10.38 -0.93 -6.88
N ARG A 113 -9.74 -0.02 -7.63
CA ARG A 113 -9.50 1.34 -7.15
C ARG A 113 -10.80 2.14 -7.07
N SER A 114 -11.72 1.93 -8.00
CA SER A 114 -13.03 2.56 -7.96
C SER A 114 -13.81 2.15 -6.69
N LEU A 115 -13.90 0.85 -6.37
CA LEU A 115 -14.56 0.39 -5.14
C LEU A 115 -13.96 1.07 -3.90
N ARG A 116 -12.63 1.02 -3.77
CA ARG A 116 -11.95 1.61 -2.61
C ARG A 116 -12.16 3.10 -2.51
N ASN A 117 -12.12 3.82 -3.61
CA ASN A 117 -12.33 5.26 -3.61
C ASN A 117 -13.76 5.64 -3.17
N HIS A 118 -14.77 4.84 -3.54
CA HIS A 118 -16.14 5.02 -3.02
C HIS A 118 -16.18 4.83 -1.50
N LEU A 119 -15.61 3.73 -0.99
CA LEU A 119 -15.59 3.43 0.44
C LEU A 119 -14.84 4.51 1.25
N ILE A 120 -13.72 5.03 0.71
CA ILE A 120 -12.97 6.13 1.30
C ILE A 120 -13.77 7.44 1.29
N ALA A 121 -14.41 7.76 0.17
CA ALA A 121 -15.20 8.99 0.03
C ALA A 121 -16.42 9.01 0.95
N TRP A 122 -16.97 7.84 1.27
CA TRP A 122 -18.08 7.66 2.20
C TRP A 122 -17.65 7.56 3.67
N ASP A 123 -16.35 7.48 3.93
CA ASP A 123 -15.80 7.17 5.26
C ASP A 123 -16.45 5.91 5.86
N THR A 124 -16.61 4.88 5.02
CA THR A 124 -17.25 3.63 5.40
C THR A 124 -16.48 2.98 6.56
N PRO A 125 -17.12 2.69 7.69
CA PRO A 125 -16.46 1.94 8.75
C PRO A 125 -16.17 0.51 8.31
N ASP A 126 -15.24 -0.15 8.99
CA ASP A 126 -15.06 -1.58 8.90
C ASP A 126 -16.06 -2.34 9.77
N TYR A 127 -16.17 -3.64 9.53
CA TYR A 127 -16.87 -4.53 10.45
C TYR A 127 -15.88 -5.10 11.48
N PRO A 128 -16.34 -5.58 12.65
CA PRO A 128 -15.44 -5.92 13.77
C PRO A 128 -14.33 -6.91 13.46
N GLU A 129 -14.57 -7.88 12.58
CA GLU A 129 -13.63 -8.95 12.22
C GLU A 129 -12.78 -8.61 10.99
N TYR A 130 -12.96 -7.43 10.38
CA TYR A 130 -12.35 -7.08 9.10
C TYR A 130 -10.82 -7.23 9.09
N GLN A 131 -10.13 -6.75 10.13
CA GLN A 131 -8.67 -6.85 10.19
C GLN A 131 -8.20 -8.31 10.22
N GLN A 132 -8.89 -9.17 10.96
CA GLN A 132 -8.60 -10.59 11.00
C GLN A 132 -8.85 -11.24 9.64
N ASP A 133 -10.01 -10.98 9.02
CA ASP A 133 -10.36 -11.55 7.72
C ASP A 133 -9.38 -11.11 6.63
N LYS A 134 -8.98 -9.84 6.67
CA LYS A 134 -7.94 -9.32 5.78
C LYS A 134 -6.59 -9.98 6.02
N SER A 135 -6.19 -10.18 7.28
CA SER A 135 -4.97 -10.90 7.65
C SER A 135 -4.96 -12.29 7.03
N GLU A 136 -6.04 -13.05 7.19
CA GLU A 136 -6.15 -14.39 6.63
C GLU A 136 -6.07 -14.40 5.09
N LEU A 137 -6.69 -13.41 4.42
CA LEU A 137 -6.58 -13.26 2.97
C LEU A 137 -5.15 -12.92 2.54
N PHE A 138 -4.51 -11.95 3.19
CA PHE A 138 -3.19 -11.46 2.79
C PHE A 138 -2.09 -12.48 3.10
N THR A 139 -2.19 -13.21 4.19
CA THR A 139 -1.22 -14.25 4.57
C THR A 139 -1.25 -15.48 3.66
N LEU A 140 -2.34 -15.71 2.91
CA LEU A 140 -2.33 -16.67 1.80
C LEU A 140 -1.35 -16.27 0.68
N ILE A 141 -1.11 -14.98 0.51
CA ILE A 141 -0.22 -14.45 -0.51
C ILE A 141 1.22 -14.41 0.02
N GLU A 142 1.40 -13.87 1.24
CA GLU A 142 2.68 -13.71 1.90
C GLU A 142 2.53 -13.91 3.42
N SER A 143 2.93 -15.06 3.90
CA SER A 143 2.80 -15.43 5.31
C SER A 143 3.63 -14.55 6.25
N ALA A 144 4.68 -13.91 5.74
CA ALA A 144 5.52 -13.01 6.53
C ALA A 144 4.80 -11.69 6.92
N TRP A 145 3.61 -11.43 6.40
CA TRP A 145 2.79 -10.29 6.84
C TRP A 145 1.98 -10.55 8.12
N GLU A 146 1.89 -11.80 8.57
CA GLU A 146 1.10 -12.14 9.77
C GLU A 146 1.44 -11.29 11.01
N PRO A 147 2.73 -11.04 11.35
CA PRO A 147 3.08 -10.21 12.51
C PRO A 147 2.54 -8.79 12.43
N PHE A 148 2.42 -8.23 11.22
CA PHE A 148 1.97 -6.84 11.03
C PHE A 148 0.50 -6.68 11.41
N PHE A 149 -0.36 -7.65 11.08
CA PHE A 149 -1.78 -7.63 11.41
C PHE A 149 -2.05 -7.85 12.90
N SER A 150 -1.12 -8.47 13.62
CA SER A 150 -1.20 -8.70 15.06
C SER A 150 -0.43 -7.66 15.89
N ASP A 151 0.21 -6.68 15.25
CA ASP A 151 0.90 -5.58 15.93
C ASP A 151 -0.12 -4.58 16.47
N GLU A 152 -0.37 -4.61 17.79
CA GLU A 152 -1.31 -3.71 18.46
C GLU A 152 -0.81 -2.26 18.50
N ASP A 153 0.49 -2.04 18.30
CA ASP A 153 1.12 -0.72 18.26
C ASP A 153 1.16 -0.12 16.83
N ALA A 154 0.71 -0.86 15.82
CA ALA A 154 0.67 -0.38 14.44
C ALA A 154 -0.34 0.77 14.28
N ASP A 155 0.13 1.96 13.95
CA ASP A 155 -0.72 3.13 13.64
C ASP A 155 -1.16 3.12 12.16
N LEU A 156 -1.75 2.00 11.74
CA LEU A 156 -2.26 1.80 10.39
C LEU A 156 -3.77 1.60 10.38
N ASP A 157 -4.44 2.34 9.52
CA ASP A 157 -5.82 2.02 9.15
C ASP A 157 -5.83 0.91 8.09
N TRP A 158 -6.12 -0.31 8.51
CA TRP A 158 -6.08 -1.49 7.65
C TRP A 158 -7.07 -1.43 6.47
N ARG A 159 -8.14 -0.62 6.58
CA ARG A 159 -9.04 -0.33 5.45
C ARG A 159 -8.29 0.29 4.27
N HIS A 160 -7.26 1.05 4.57
CA HIS A 160 -6.48 1.78 3.57
C HIS A 160 -5.25 1.01 3.06
N VAL A 161 -4.97 -0.16 3.64
CA VAL A 161 -3.83 -0.99 3.21
C VAL A 161 -4.22 -1.87 2.03
N SER A 162 -3.34 -1.96 1.05
CA SER A 162 -3.45 -2.83 -0.13
C SER A 162 -2.09 -3.42 -0.49
N TRP A 163 -2.08 -4.50 -1.25
CA TRP A 163 -0.83 -5.04 -1.78
C TRP A 163 -0.33 -4.20 -2.96
N GLY A 164 0.97 -3.91 -2.99
CA GLY A 164 1.63 -3.16 -4.08
C GLY A 164 2.13 -4.03 -5.24
N GLY A 165 1.85 -5.33 -5.23
CA GLY A 165 2.27 -6.26 -6.30
C GLY A 165 3.67 -6.82 -6.13
N VAL A 166 4.36 -6.54 -5.02
CA VAL A 166 5.69 -7.06 -4.67
C VAL A 166 5.66 -7.66 -3.28
N TYR A 167 6.57 -8.59 -3.01
CA TYR A 167 6.66 -9.28 -1.72
C TYR A 167 7.52 -8.50 -0.72
N ILE A 168 7.50 -8.93 0.52
CA ILE A 168 8.29 -8.36 1.61
C ILE A 168 9.79 -8.51 1.33
N ASP A 169 10.59 -7.52 1.73
CA ASP A 169 12.04 -7.64 1.81
C ASP A 169 12.42 -8.11 3.23
N ASP A 170 12.51 -9.40 3.41
CA ASP A 170 12.87 -10.07 4.68
C ASP A 170 14.35 -10.42 4.79
N ARG A 171 15.19 -9.87 3.88
CA ARG A 171 16.63 -10.14 3.89
C ARG A 171 17.29 -9.57 5.13
N GLU A 172 18.26 -10.33 5.66
CA GLU A 172 19.06 -9.89 6.79
C GLU A 172 19.84 -8.61 6.50
N LEU A 173 20.25 -7.91 7.56
CA LEU A 173 21.03 -6.68 7.44
C LEU A 173 22.33 -6.95 6.67
N GLY A 174 22.55 -6.15 5.61
CA GLY A 174 23.74 -6.25 4.76
C GLY A 174 23.68 -7.36 3.71
N ASP A 175 22.63 -8.15 3.64
CA ASP A 175 22.41 -9.08 2.54
C ASP A 175 22.15 -8.30 1.24
N ARG A 176 22.98 -8.57 0.23
CA ARG A 176 22.92 -7.95 -1.09
C ARG A 176 22.38 -8.88 -2.17
N GLU A 177 21.93 -10.05 -1.80
CA GLU A 177 21.32 -10.96 -2.74
C GLU A 177 19.94 -10.44 -3.21
N ARG A 178 19.49 -10.99 -4.32
CA ARG A 178 18.16 -10.68 -4.83
C ARG A 178 17.11 -11.39 -3.98
N CYS A 179 16.01 -10.73 -3.72
CA CYS A 179 14.85 -11.38 -3.11
C CYS A 179 14.36 -12.54 -3.99
N ARG A 180 14.50 -13.75 -3.50
CA ARG A 180 14.09 -14.97 -4.22
C ARG A 180 13.28 -15.88 -3.29
N PRO A 181 12.38 -16.67 -3.84
CA PRO A 181 12.01 -16.83 -5.25
C PRO A 181 11.00 -15.80 -5.77
N ARG A 182 10.30 -15.07 -4.89
CA ARG A 182 9.10 -14.29 -5.25
C ARG A 182 9.36 -12.89 -5.76
N GLY A 183 10.47 -12.26 -5.37
CA GLY A 183 10.82 -10.90 -5.75
C GLY A 183 10.28 -9.83 -4.79
N CYS A 184 11.16 -9.10 -4.15
CA CYS A 184 10.85 -7.90 -3.38
C CYS A 184 11.51 -6.68 -4.01
N ILE A 185 11.24 -5.50 -3.46
CA ILE A 185 12.03 -4.29 -3.69
C ILE A 185 13.18 -4.31 -2.68
N PRO A 186 14.43 -4.56 -3.12
CA PRO A 186 15.54 -4.82 -2.21
C PRO A 186 16.07 -3.54 -1.58
N SER A 187 15.89 -3.36 -0.28
CA SER A 187 16.48 -2.26 0.47
C SER A 187 18.01 -2.24 0.40
N LEU A 188 18.62 -1.08 0.46
CA LEU A 188 20.07 -0.90 0.52
C LEU A 188 20.51 -0.49 1.92
N ASP A 189 21.40 -1.31 2.50
CA ASP A 189 22.05 -1.03 3.76
C ASP A 189 23.47 -0.54 3.50
N ASP A 190 23.81 0.58 4.11
CA ASP A 190 25.12 1.23 4.02
C ASP A 190 25.68 1.21 2.58
N PRO A 191 24.99 1.88 1.63
CA PRO A 191 25.37 1.86 0.23
C PRO A 191 26.78 2.40 0.03
N VAL A 192 27.50 1.80 -0.90
CA VAL A 192 28.79 2.33 -1.30
C VAL A 192 28.61 3.67 -1.96
N THR A 193 29.31 4.67 -1.48
CA THR A 193 29.27 6.04 -1.97
C THR A 193 30.57 6.41 -2.70
N THR A 194 30.53 7.45 -3.50
CA THR A 194 31.68 8.05 -4.14
C THR A 194 31.64 9.57 -3.97
N ASP A 195 32.76 10.25 -4.18
CA ASP A 195 32.78 11.70 -4.25
C ASP A 195 32.10 12.22 -5.55
N ALA A 196 31.94 13.53 -5.65
CA ALA A 196 31.31 14.15 -6.82
C ALA A 196 32.06 13.85 -8.13
N ALA A 197 33.38 13.67 -8.09
CA ALA A 197 34.17 13.35 -9.26
C ALA A 197 33.90 11.92 -9.76
N GLY A 198 33.66 10.97 -8.85
CA GLY A 198 33.24 9.62 -9.17
C GLY A 198 31.76 9.49 -9.57
N GLY A 199 30.96 10.53 -9.33
CA GLY A 199 29.53 10.58 -9.62
C GLY A 199 29.17 10.93 -11.08
N THR A 200 30.15 11.16 -11.97
CA THR A 200 29.93 11.62 -13.35
C THR A 200 29.15 10.65 -14.25
N TRP A 201 28.93 9.44 -13.79
CA TRP A 201 28.08 8.45 -14.50
C TRP A 201 26.59 8.82 -14.48
N TYR A 202 26.15 9.68 -13.55
CA TYR A 202 24.78 10.14 -13.45
C TYR A 202 24.66 11.53 -14.09
N PRO A 203 23.73 11.73 -15.06
CA PRO A 203 23.64 12.99 -15.80
C PRO A 203 23.27 14.18 -14.90
N ASP A 204 23.86 15.35 -15.18
CA ASP A 204 23.68 16.58 -14.42
C ASP A 204 22.24 17.14 -14.45
N ASP A 205 21.44 16.75 -15.45
CA ASP A 205 20.05 17.16 -15.63
C ASP A 205 19.05 16.23 -14.91
N ARG A 206 19.53 15.22 -14.19
CA ARG A 206 18.69 14.25 -13.50
C ARG A 206 18.51 14.58 -12.03
N ILE A 207 17.36 14.17 -11.50
CA ILE A 207 16.96 14.41 -10.11
C ILE A 207 17.79 13.55 -9.17
N VAL A 208 18.30 14.15 -8.11
CA VAL A 208 18.85 13.49 -6.93
C VAL A 208 18.08 13.89 -5.68
N PHE A 209 18.05 13.01 -4.69
CA PHE A 209 17.56 13.32 -3.35
C PHE A 209 18.79 13.61 -2.48
N GLY A 210 18.96 14.88 -2.10
CA GLY A 210 20.08 15.33 -1.28
C GLY A 210 19.71 15.37 0.20
N LEU A 211 20.61 14.90 1.04
CA LEU A 211 20.53 15.00 2.49
C LEU A 211 21.81 15.61 3.02
N VAL A 212 21.68 16.51 4.00
CA VAL A 212 22.81 17.14 4.68
C VAL A 212 22.64 16.93 6.19
N GLU A 213 23.68 16.45 6.84
CA GLU A 213 23.75 16.32 8.29
C GLU A 213 25.12 16.80 8.79
N GLY A 214 25.10 17.87 9.58
CA GLY A 214 26.33 18.55 9.98
C GLY A 214 27.12 19.05 8.76
N ASP A 215 28.36 18.65 8.65
CA ASP A 215 29.27 19.02 7.55
C ASP A 215 29.29 17.97 6.42
N GLU A 216 28.48 16.89 6.54
CA GLU A 216 28.39 15.82 5.54
C GLU A 216 27.16 15.98 4.67
N ALA A 217 27.32 15.63 3.38
CA ALA A 217 26.22 15.62 2.41
C ALA A 217 26.26 14.34 1.58
N LEU A 218 25.06 13.79 1.30
CA LEU A 218 24.89 12.62 0.47
C LEU A 218 23.77 12.85 -0.53
N ALA A 219 23.97 12.37 -1.77
CA ALA A 219 22.98 12.45 -2.83
C ALA A 219 22.62 11.05 -3.34
N PHE A 220 21.34 10.78 -3.44
CA PHE A 220 20.78 9.52 -3.96
C PHE A 220 20.22 9.77 -5.36
N PRO A 221 20.78 9.18 -6.42
CA PRO A 221 20.20 9.25 -7.75
C PRO A 221 18.78 8.68 -7.78
N LYS A 222 17.86 9.41 -8.42
CA LYS A 222 16.44 9.00 -8.46
C LYS A 222 16.24 7.59 -9.04
N ASN A 223 17.00 7.22 -10.09
CA ASN A 223 16.91 5.88 -10.67
C ASN A 223 17.33 4.76 -9.70
N ILE A 224 18.28 5.02 -8.80
CA ILE A 224 18.67 4.08 -7.76
C ILE A 224 17.56 4.01 -6.70
N ALA A 225 16.98 5.16 -6.34
CA ALA A 225 15.86 5.20 -5.42
C ALA A 225 14.62 4.46 -5.96
N GLU A 226 14.37 4.53 -7.27
CA GLU A 226 13.28 3.80 -7.94
C GLU A 226 13.44 2.27 -7.92
N ILE A 227 14.69 1.78 -7.85
CA ILE A 227 14.98 0.35 -7.81
C ILE A 227 14.91 -0.21 -6.40
N HIS A 228 15.42 0.55 -5.43
CA HIS A 228 15.62 0.05 -4.06
C HIS A 228 14.57 0.52 -3.07
N GLU A 229 14.01 1.69 -3.31
CA GLU A 229 12.94 2.32 -2.54
C GLU A 229 13.17 2.44 -1.02
N MET A 230 14.27 1.94 -0.49
CA MET A 230 14.62 2.00 0.93
C MET A 230 16.12 1.99 1.14
N PHE A 231 16.61 2.95 1.92
CA PHE A 231 18.03 3.04 2.27
C PHE A 231 18.18 3.16 3.79
N ASN A 232 19.08 2.36 4.36
CA ASN A 232 19.55 2.52 5.73
C ASN A 232 21.03 2.90 5.69
N PHE A 233 21.41 4.04 6.27
CA PHE A 233 22.79 4.56 6.17
C PHE A 233 23.14 5.49 7.33
N THR A 234 24.43 5.77 7.48
CA THR A 234 24.95 6.74 8.43
C THR A 234 25.48 7.98 7.70
N LEU A 235 25.12 9.16 8.18
CA LEU A 235 25.58 10.44 7.69
C LEU A 235 25.79 11.40 8.88
N GLY A 236 26.89 12.10 8.96
CA GLY A 236 27.19 13.02 10.07
C GLY A 236 27.15 12.36 11.45
N GLY A 237 27.46 11.08 11.52
CA GLY A 237 27.39 10.29 12.75
C GLY A 237 25.97 9.90 13.20
N ARG A 238 24.93 10.24 12.43
CA ARG A 238 23.53 9.89 12.68
C ARG A 238 23.07 8.76 11.77
N ARG A 239 22.17 7.91 12.27
CA ARG A 239 21.58 6.82 11.48
C ARG A 239 20.25 7.25 10.87
N PHE A 240 20.09 6.92 9.59
CA PHE A 240 18.91 7.27 8.79
C PHE A 240 18.26 6.05 8.15
N GLY A 241 16.92 6.12 8.04
CA GLY A 241 16.14 5.40 7.06
C GLY A 241 15.59 6.39 6.04
N LEU A 242 15.78 6.13 4.74
CA LEU A 242 15.27 6.97 3.66
C LEU A 242 14.40 6.11 2.74
N PRO A 243 13.09 6.06 2.97
CA PRO A 243 12.14 5.50 2.00
C PRO A 243 11.95 6.43 0.80
N TYR A 244 11.78 5.81 -0.35
CA TYR A 244 11.26 6.42 -1.57
C TYR A 244 10.03 5.65 -2.03
N CYS A 245 8.95 6.35 -2.32
CA CYS A 245 7.75 5.76 -2.91
C CYS A 245 7.70 6.09 -4.40
N THR A 246 7.91 5.09 -5.26
CA THR A 246 7.90 5.27 -6.73
C THR A 246 6.53 5.75 -7.23
N LEU A 247 5.43 5.23 -6.67
CA LEU A 247 4.07 5.63 -7.04
C LEU A 247 3.75 7.08 -6.64
N CYS A 248 4.33 7.55 -5.52
CA CYS A 248 4.12 8.91 -5.01
C CYS A 248 5.14 9.90 -5.57
N GLY A 249 6.26 9.42 -6.11
CA GLY A 249 7.37 10.26 -6.54
C GLY A 249 8.05 11.01 -5.39
N SER A 250 8.00 10.49 -4.16
CA SER A 250 8.43 11.18 -2.94
C SER A 250 9.46 10.40 -2.15
N ALA A 251 10.43 11.12 -1.59
CA ALA A 251 11.40 10.61 -0.63
C ALA A 251 11.27 11.36 0.70
N GLN A 252 11.48 10.66 1.81
CA GLN A 252 11.49 11.24 3.14
C GLN A 252 12.60 10.57 3.97
N ALA A 253 13.36 11.33 4.74
CA ALA A 253 14.40 10.79 5.60
C ALA A 253 13.97 10.86 7.07
N TYR A 254 14.24 9.80 7.80
CA TYR A 254 13.96 9.66 9.23
C TYR A 254 15.24 9.34 9.99
N TYR A 255 15.40 9.92 11.16
CA TYR A 255 16.41 9.45 12.12
C TYR A 255 15.93 8.12 12.74
N THR A 256 16.76 7.09 12.64
CA THR A 256 16.47 5.78 13.25
C THR A 256 17.23 5.57 14.56
N ASP A 257 18.22 6.40 14.88
CA ASP A 257 18.97 6.37 16.13
C ASP A 257 18.23 7.01 17.34
N ASN A 258 17.10 7.67 17.10
CA ASN A 258 16.26 8.30 18.11
C ASN A 258 14.95 7.55 18.40
N SER A 259 14.80 6.34 17.91
CA SER A 259 13.55 5.60 17.99
C SER A 259 13.11 5.25 19.43
N GLY A 260 14.04 5.33 20.39
CA GLY A 260 13.80 4.85 21.76
C GLY A 260 13.73 3.32 21.88
N ALA A 261 13.85 2.61 20.77
CA ALA A 261 13.88 1.15 20.76
C ALA A 261 15.16 0.59 21.41
N ALA A 262 15.06 -0.61 21.97
CA ALA A 262 16.19 -1.31 22.58
C ALA A 262 17.28 -1.69 21.56
N ALA A 263 16.91 -1.83 20.30
CA ALA A 263 17.81 -2.03 19.17
C ALA A 263 17.54 -0.97 18.10
N GLN A 264 18.55 -0.66 17.30
CA GLN A 264 18.41 0.31 16.22
C GLN A 264 17.55 -0.26 15.10
N PRO A 265 16.48 0.43 14.70
CA PRO A 265 15.62 0.00 13.61
C PRO A 265 16.36 -0.15 12.28
N VAL A 266 15.99 -1.20 11.54
CA VAL A 266 16.43 -1.45 10.17
C VAL A 266 15.19 -1.51 9.30
N LEU A 267 14.93 -0.44 8.56
CA LEU A 267 13.70 -0.32 7.79
C LEU A 267 13.76 -1.17 6.51
N ARG A 268 12.63 -1.81 6.20
CA ARG A 268 12.44 -2.68 5.04
C ARG A 268 11.15 -2.35 4.31
N THR A 269 11.06 -2.80 3.08
CA THR A 269 9.84 -2.70 2.28
C THR A 269 8.91 -3.86 2.59
N THR A 270 7.66 -3.59 2.92
CA THR A 270 6.65 -4.64 3.15
C THR A 270 6.04 -5.19 1.87
N GLY A 271 6.09 -4.43 0.77
CA GLY A 271 5.27 -4.67 -0.40
C GLY A 271 3.82 -4.18 -0.25
N LEU A 272 3.44 -3.66 0.92
CA LEU A 272 2.13 -3.08 1.18
C LEU A 272 2.13 -1.56 0.94
N LEU A 273 0.95 -1.04 0.67
CA LEU A 273 0.69 0.38 0.45
C LEU A 273 -0.47 0.83 1.34
N SER A 274 -0.34 1.99 1.99
CA SER A 274 -1.45 2.68 2.65
C SER A 274 -1.81 3.92 1.83
N ARG A 275 -3.02 3.99 1.30
CA ARG A 275 -3.48 5.06 0.38
C ARG A 275 -2.48 5.33 -0.75
N SER A 276 -1.97 4.28 -1.37
CA SER A 276 -0.93 4.32 -2.42
C SER A 276 0.45 4.77 -1.95
N ASN A 277 0.66 5.05 -0.67
CA ASN A 277 1.99 5.32 -0.11
C ASN A 277 2.58 4.04 0.47
N LYS A 278 3.90 3.95 0.43
CA LYS A 278 4.65 2.80 0.93
C LYS A 278 4.41 2.57 2.42
N VAL A 279 4.17 1.32 2.79
CA VAL A 279 4.26 0.82 4.16
C VAL A 279 5.64 0.19 4.34
N MET A 280 6.32 0.58 5.41
CA MET A 280 7.61 0.03 5.81
C MET A 280 7.43 -0.77 7.10
N TYR A 281 8.41 -1.60 7.41
CA TYR A 281 8.50 -2.25 8.71
C TYR A 281 9.93 -2.25 9.23
N ASP A 282 10.11 -2.43 10.50
CA ASP A 282 11.41 -2.66 11.11
C ASP A 282 11.73 -4.17 11.13
N LEU A 283 12.83 -4.54 10.48
CA LEU A 283 13.31 -5.92 10.43
C LEU A 283 13.57 -6.51 11.82
N VAL A 284 13.93 -5.67 12.81
CA VAL A 284 14.32 -6.12 14.15
C VAL A 284 13.09 -6.42 15.01
N THR A 285 12.11 -5.54 15.00
CA THR A 285 10.90 -5.65 15.85
C THR A 285 9.72 -6.30 15.14
N GLN A 286 9.76 -6.39 13.81
CA GLN A 286 8.65 -6.83 12.95
C GLN A 286 7.42 -5.92 13.04
N SER A 287 7.59 -4.67 13.51
CA SER A 287 6.53 -3.66 13.60
C SER A 287 6.45 -2.82 12.33
N VAL A 288 5.26 -2.38 11.92
CA VAL A 288 4.99 -1.53 10.74
C VAL A 288 4.75 -0.07 11.12
#